data_2c3054f1d63ca6dcf55206d586bf77e4
#
_entry.id   2c3054f1d63ca6dcf55206d586bf77e4
#
_cell.length_a   1.000
_cell.length_b   1.000
_cell.length_c   1.000
_cell.angle_alpha   90.00
_cell.angle_beta   90.00
_cell.angle_gamma   90.00
#
_symmetry.space_group_name_H-M   'P 1'
#
loop_
_entity.id
_entity.type
_entity.pdbx_description
1 polymer ?
#
loop_
_entity_poly.entity_id
_entity_poly.type
_entity_poly.pdbx_seq_one_letter_code
_entity_poly.pdbx_strand_id
1 'polypeptide(L)'
;MAKEIFHIEIQRIPLEIAQDGLSEQEITGLVAEVEAEMAALEQEGVIDIVKQALRVAVSFAKRAYLQDKQAQAKQKEDDKHTAALIARLENSLKEPEEKHD
;
A
#
# COMPACT_ATOMS: atom_id res chain seq x y z
N MET A 1 4.11 9.07 -23.18
CA MET A 1 5.48 9.09 -22.71
C MET A 1 5.99 7.68 -22.48
N ALA A 2 7.23 7.46 -22.83
CA ALA A 2 7.82 6.14 -22.66
C ALA A 2 8.08 5.89 -21.18
N LYS A 3 7.80 4.68 -20.73
CA LYS A 3 8.15 4.25 -19.37
C LYS A 3 9.65 4.01 -19.31
N GLU A 4 10.23 4.29 -18.16
CA GLU A 4 11.63 3.95 -17.94
C GLU A 4 11.76 2.45 -17.73
N ILE A 5 12.87 1.91 -18.22
CA ILE A 5 13.17 0.49 -18.03
C ILE A 5 14.29 0.40 -17.01
N PHE A 6 14.03 -0.31 -15.93
CA PHE A 6 15.02 -0.57 -14.90
C PHE A 6 15.53 -1.99 -15.03
N HIS A 7 16.86 -2.13 -15.02
CA HIS A 7 17.51 -3.42 -15.02
C HIS A 7 17.83 -3.79 -13.57
N ILE A 8 17.21 -4.84 -13.09
CA ILE A 8 17.42 -5.30 -11.71
C ILE A 8 17.85 -6.76 -11.73
N GLU A 9 18.33 -7.23 -10.59
CA GLU A 9 18.70 -8.61 -10.44
C GLU A 9 18.17 -9.10 -9.09
N ILE A 10 17.45 -10.21 -9.11
CA ILE A 10 16.93 -10.85 -7.91
C ILE A 10 17.35 -12.30 -7.93
N GLN A 11 18.05 -12.76 -6.90
CA GLN A 11 18.58 -14.12 -6.83
C GLN A 11 19.43 -14.46 -8.05
N ARG A 12 20.22 -13.49 -8.51
CA ARG A 12 21.09 -13.61 -9.69
C ARG A 12 20.31 -13.78 -11.01
N ILE A 13 19.02 -13.51 -10.99
CA ILE A 13 18.19 -13.55 -12.18
C ILE A 13 18.00 -12.12 -12.66
N PRO A 14 18.48 -11.78 -13.86
CA PRO A 14 18.29 -10.43 -14.39
C PRO A 14 16.86 -10.23 -14.84
N LEU A 15 16.31 -9.07 -14.47
CA LEU A 15 14.94 -8.71 -14.81
C LEU A 15 14.93 -7.28 -15.36
N GLU A 16 14.00 -7.03 -16.27
CA GLU A 16 13.72 -5.69 -16.75
C GLU A 16 12.33 -5.29 -16.28
N ILE A 17 12.24 -4.12 -15.66
CA ILE A 17 10.96 -3.61 -15.19
C ILE A 17 10.70 -2.28 -15.90
N ALA A 18 9.59 -2.20 -16.63
CA ALA A 18 9.15 -0.97 -17.24
C ALA A 18 8.13 -0.32 -16.30
N GLN A 19 8.44 0.89 -15.85
CA GLN A 19 7.52 1.59 -14.96
C GLN A 19 7.83 3.09 -14.97
N ASP A 20 6.88 3.88 -14.49
CA ASP A 20 7.05 5.30 -14.26
C ASP A 20 6.58 5.62 -12.84
N GLY A 21 7.01 6.77 -12.34
CA GLY A 21 6.58 7.24 -11.03
C GLY A 21 7.44 6.85 -9.86
N LEU A 22 8.41 5.95 -10.04
CA LEU A 22 9.34 5.56 -8.98
C LEU A 22 10.77 5.93 -9.37
N SER A 23 11.55 6.34 -8.40
CA SER A 23 12.96 6.61 -8.61
C SER A 23 13.79 5.33 -8.60
N GLU A 24 15.01 5.41 -9.11
CA GLU A 24 15.93 4.28 -9.06
C GLU A 24 16.20 3.82 -7.63
N GLN A 25 16.31 4.77 -6.70
CA GLN A 25 16.50 4.44 -5.28
C GLN A 25 15.31 3.70 -4.70
N GLU A 26 14.10 4.10 -5.07
CA GLU A 26 12.90 3.41 -4.63
C GLU A 26 12.83 1.99 -5.17
N ILE A 27 13.18 1.80 -6.45
CA ILE A 27 13.23 0.48 -7.06
C ILE A 27 14.27 -0.40 -6.36
N THR A 28 15.46 0.14 -6.08
CA THR A 28 16.51 -0.59 -5.37
C THR A 28 16.04 -1.04 -4.00
N GLY A 29 15.31 -0.17 -3.30
CA GLY A 29 14.76 -0.51 -1.99
C GLY A 29 13.74 -1.64 -2.08
N LEU A 30 12.88 -1.62 -3.10
CA LEU A 30 11.89 -2.68 -3.30
C LEU A 30 12.56 -4.01 -3.63
N VAL A 31 13.60 -3.99 -4.46
CA VAL A 31 14.36 -5.20 -4.80
C VAL A 31 15.00 -5.79 -3.55
N ALA A 32 15.59 -4.96 -2.70
CA ALA A 32 16.19 -5.41 -1.46
C ALA A 32 15.16 -6.05 -0.54
N GLU A 33 13.96 -5.51 -0.50
CA GLU A 33 12.88 -6.05 0.30
C GLU A 33 12.44 -7.44 -0.20
N VAL A 34 12.32 -7.60 -1.51
CA VAL A 34 11.99 -8.88 -2.13
C VAL A 34 13.05 -9.91 -1.81
N GLU A 35 14.32 -9.55 -1.96
CA GLU A 35 15.43 -10.46 -1.69
C GLU A 35 15.49 -10.87 -0.23
N ALA A 36 15.20 -9.94 0.68
CA ALA A 36 15.17 -10.24 2.11
C ALA A 36 14.08 -11.27 2.43
N GLU A 37 12.91 -11.13 1.82
CA GLU A 37 11.82 -12.09 2.03
C GLU A 37 12.13 -13.45 1.43
N MET A 38 12.77 -13.49 0.27
CA MET A 38 13.18 -14.75 -0.33
C MET A 38 14.22 -15.44 0.54
N ALA A 39 15.17 -14.70 1.09
CA ALA A 39 16.17 -15.25 2.01
C ALA A 39 15.52 -15.81 3.28
N ALA A 40 14.51 -15.14 3.81
CA ALA A 40 13.79 -15.64 4.97
C ALA A 40 13.09 -16.96 4.68
N LEU A 41 12.49 -17.10 3.50
CA LEU A 41 11.85 -18.34 3.09
C LEU A 41 12.86 -19.47 2.93
N GLU A 42 14.05 -19.17 2.43
CA GLU A 42 15.13 -20.15 2.32
C GLU A 42 15.53 -20.66 3.69
N GLN A 43 15.60 -19.80 4.70
CA GLN A 43 15.86 -20.19 6.08
C GLN A 43 14.78 -21.09 6.64
N GLU A 44 13.56 -20.95 6.17
CA GLU A 44 12.44 -21.81 6.58
C GLU A 44 12.42 -23.13 5.83
N GLY A 45 13.34 -23.36 4.90
CA GLY A 45 13.41 -24.59 4.15
C GLY A 45 12.76 -24.57 2.78
N VAL A 46 12.27 -23.44 2.35
CA VAL A 46 11.71 -23.28 1.00
C VAL A 46 12.86 -22.98 0.04
N ILE A 47 13.40 -24.03 -0.56
CA ILE A 47 14.61 -23.92 -1.38
C ILE A 47 14.29 -23.59 -2.84
N ASP A 48 13.16 -24.05 -3.35
CA ASP A 48 12.75 -23.83 -4.73
C ASP A 48 12.51 -22.34 -4.98
N ILE A 49 13.26 -21.76 -5.91
CA ILE A 49 13.21 -20.33 -6.18
C ILE A 49 11.85 -19.89 -6.72
N VAL A 50 11.19 -20.74 -7.49
CA VAL A 50 9.86 -20.44 -8.02
C VAL A 50 8.85 -20.37 -6.87
N LYS A 51 8.93 -21.31 -5.94
CA LYS A 51 8.06 -21.28 -4.76
C LYS A 51 8.35 -20.09 -3.89
N GLN A 52 9.61 -19.71 -3.70
CA GLN A 52 9.97 -18.50 -2.98
C GLN A 52 9.34 -17.28 -3.63
N ALA A 53 9.51 -17.16 -4.95
CA ALA A 53 8.97 -16.00 -5.69
C ALA A 53 7.45 -15.93 -5.60
N LEU A 54 6.77 -17.06 -5.74
CA LEU A 54 5.31 -17.09 -5.66
C LEU A 54 4.82 -16.72 -4.25
N ARG A 55 5.48 -17.23 -3.21
CA ARG A 55 5.11 -16.89 -1.84
C ARG A 55 5.36 -15.42 -1.52
N VAL A 56 6.45 -14.88 -2.01
CA VAL A 56 6.74 -13.45 -1.86
C VAL A 56 5.68 -12.61 -2.58
N ALA A 57 5.30 -13.02 -3.79
CA ALA A 57 4.26 -12.33 -4.54
C ALA A 57 2.93 -12.33 -3.77
N VAL A 58 2.53 -13.47 -3.19
CA VAL A 58 1.33 -13.55 -2.38
C VAL A 58 1.44 -12.67 -1.14
N SER A 59 2.61 -12.66 -0.49
CA SER A 59 2.85 -11.84 0.69
C SER A 59 2.68 -10.35 0.39
N PHE A 60 3.26 -9.88 -0.70
CA PHE A 60 3.12 -8.48 -1.09
C PHE A 60 1.70 -8.14 -1.52
N ALA A 61 1.04 -9.03 -2.25
CA ALA A 61 -0.35 -8.82 -2.63
C ALA A 61 -1.26 -8.74 -1.40
N LYS A 62 -1.01 -9.58 -0.41
CA LYS A 62 -1.75 -9.57 0.84
C LYS A 62 -1.54 -8.26 1.60
N ARG A 63 -0.31 -7.78 1.67
CA ARG A 63 -0.02 -6.49 2.32
C ARG A 63 -0.73 -5.35 1.62
N ALA A 64 -0.66 -5.32 0.29
CA ALA A 64 -1.34 -4.29 -0.49
C ALA A 64 -2.84 -4.32 -0.26
N TYR A 65 -3.43 -5.51 -0.25
CA TYR A 65 -4.85 -5.68 0.01
C TYR A 65 -5.23 -5.18 1.40
N LEU A 66 -4.45 -5.54 2.42
CA LEU A 66 -4.73 -5.13 3.80
C LEU A 66 -4.57 -3.62 3.98
N GLN A 67 -3.56 -3.03 3.37
CA GLN A 67 -3.37 -1.58 3.42
C GLN A 67 -4.52 -0.85 2.75
N ASP A 68 -4.98 -1.34 1.61
CA ASP A 68 -6.11 -0.74 0.91
C ASP A 68 -7.38 -0.85 1.74
N LYS A 69 -7.61 -2.01 2.35
CA LYS A 69 -8.76 -2.23 3.22
C LYS A 69 -8.74 -1.30 4.44
N GLN A 70 -7.56 -1.11 5.05
CA GLN A 70 -7.40 -0.20 6.17
C GLN A 70 -7.63 1.25 5.74
N ALA A 71 -7.12 1.64 4.58
CA ALA A 71 -7.32 2.98 4.05
C ALA A 71 -8.81 3.24 3.79
N GLN A 72 -9.51 2.27 3.24
CA GLN A 72 -10.95 2.39 3.00
C GLN A 72 -11.72 2.49 4.31
N ALA A 73 -11.37 1.71 5.31
CA ALA A 73 -12.01 1.75 6.61
C ALA A 73 -11.80 3.11 7.29
N LYS A 74 -10.58 3.63 7.20
CA LYS A 74 -10.26 4.95 7.75
C LYS A 74 -11.04 6.05 7.03
N GLN A 75 -11.14 5.94 5.70
CA GLN A 75 -11.89 6.91 4.92
C GLN A 75 -13.36 6.92 5.31
N LYS A 76 -13.94 5.75 5.54
CA LYS A 76 -15.33 5.66 5.99
C LYS A 76 -15.53 6.29 7.35
N GLU A 77 -14.60 6.10 8.28
CA GLU A 77 -14.67 6.74 9.59
C GLU A 77 -14.54 8.24 9.47
N ASP A 78 -13.62 8.72 8.66
CA ASP A 78 -13.44 10.15 8.44
C ASP A 78 -14.68 10.76 7.81
N ASP A 79 -15.30 10.06 6.87
CA ASP A 79 -16.54 10.53 6.23
C ASP A 79 -17.69 10.61 7.23
N LYS A 80 -17.82 9.61 8.10
CA LYS A 80 -18.84 9.62 9.15
C LYS A 80 -18.62 10.75 10.12
N HIS A 81 -17.39 10.99 10.51
CA HIS A 81 -17.04 12.06 11.42
C HIS A 81 -17.33 13.41 10.80
N THR A 82 -16.98 13.59 9.54
CA THR A 82 -17.24 14.81 8.81
C THR A 82 -18.74 15.06 8.68
N ALA A 83 -19.51 14.03 8.34
CA ALA A 83 -20.96 14.14 8.26
C ALA A 83 -21.57 14.52 9.61
N ALA A 84 -21.07 13.96 10.70
CA ALA A 84 -21.53 14.31 12.04
C ALA A 84 -21.23 15.76 12.39
N LEU A 85 -20.05 16.26 12.02
CA LEU A 85 -19.68 17.65 12.24
C LEU A 85 -20.56 18.60 11.44
N ILE A 86 -20.85 18.26 10.20
CA ILE A 86 -21.75 19.07 9.35
C ILE A 86 -23.14 19.15 9.97
N ALA A 87 -23.67 18.02 10.42
CA ALA A 87 -24.97 17.98 11.07
C ALA A 87 -25.01 18.85 12.33
N ARG A 88 -23.94 18.82 13.12
CA ARG A 88 -23.83 19.66 14.31
C ARG A 88 -23.80 21.14 13.97
N LEU A 89 -23.06 21.50 12.94
CA LEU A 89 -23.00 22.91 12.50
C LEU A 89 -24.35 23.39 12.00
N GLU A 90 -25.05 22.56 11.25
CA GLU A 90 -26.39 22.91 10.78
C GLU A 90 -27.35 23.12 11.95
N ASN A 91 -27.31 22.26 12.92
CA ASN A 91 -28.14 22.39 14.13
C ASN A 91 -27.79 23.66 14.90
N SER A 92 -26.50 23.99 15.02
CA SER A 92 -26.06 25.19 15.69
C SER A 92 -26.56 26.45 15.00
N LEU A 93 -26.62 26.43 13.68
CA LEU A 93 -27.12 27.58 12.91
C LEU A 93 -28.61 27.73 13.06
N LYS A 94 -29.35 26.69 13.30
CA LYS A 94 -30.80 26.76 13.47
C LYS A 94 -31.22 27.06 14.88
N GLU A 95 -30.51 26.53 15.87
CA GLU A 95 -30.89 26.67 17.28
C GLU A 95 -30.77 28.06 17.88
N PRO A 96 -29.78 28.88 17.52
CA PRO A 96 -29.61 30.18 18.19
C PRO A 96 -30.84 31.07 18.18
N GLU A 97 -31.61 30.99 17.12
CA GLU A 97 -32.83 31.78 17.03
C GLU A 97 -33.86 31.36 18.05
N GLU A 98 -33.98 30.06 18.26
CA GLU A 98 -34.94 29.54 19.23
C GLU A 98 -34.55 29.86 20.65
N LYS A 99 -33.25 29.91 20.93
CA LYS A 99 -32.77 30.21 22.28
C LYS A 99 -32.91 31.66 22.68
N HIS A 100 -32.99 32.52 21.74
CA HIS A 100 -33.10 33.97 21.99
C HIS A 100 -34.51 34.42 22.24
N ASP A 101 -35.47 33.64 22.00
CA ASP A 101 -36.87 33.94 22.21
C ASP A 101 -37.30 33.93 23.69
#